data_5abb8ac497c7070ca2a6be24860c646b
#
_entry.id   5abb8ac497c7070ca2a6be24860c646b
#
_cell.length_a   1.000
_cell.length_b   1.000
_cell.length_c   1.000
_cell.angle_alpha   90.00
_cell.angle_beta   90.00
_cell.angle_gamma   90.00
#
_symmetry.space_group_name_H-M   'P 1'
#
loop_
_entity.id
_entity.type
_entity.pdbx_description
1 polymer ?
#
loop_
_entity_poly.entity_id
_entity_poly.type
_entity_poly.pdbx_seq_one_letter_code
_entity_poly.pdbx_strand_id
1 'polypeptide(L)'
;MNEREIQLAEMPIKKLLWRLSTPAMVGMFVTAFYNIVDTIFIGRGVGVLAIAGVAIVFPINMLVMAIEQTLGIGGSSVISRLLGERNYSRAQLVFNNLASFTFLSGIFLTILILIFLKPILVLFGATENILPYALEYGRIIVYGISFFSFSMVGNNVVRSEGNARVAMLTMLIGAVINLILDPIFIFVFGWGLAGAAWATVISQSITFLYIFSYFFFGDSILKFSWQKMKIKLNIILEIVKVGISS
;
A
#
# COMPACT_ATOMS: atom_id res chain seq x y z
N MET A 1 -19.94 -6.66 -22.59
CA MET A 1 -19.83 -5.94 -21.30
C MET A 1 -19.71 -6.95 -20.19
N ASN A 2 -18.72 -6.80 -19.33
CA ASN A 2 -18.59 -7.64 -18.16
C ASN A 2 -19.70 -7.25 -17.16
N GLU A 3 -20.20 -8.18 -16.33
CA GLU A 3 -21.28 -7.90 -15.36
C GLU A 3 -21.00 -6.66 -14.48
N ARG A 4 -19.73 -6.39 -14.18
CA ARG A 4 -19.30 -5.21 -13.41
C ARG A 4 -19.48 -3.89 -14.17
N GLU A 5 -19.23 -3.87 -15.47
CA GLU A 5 -19.42 -2.69 -16.32
C GLU A 5 -20.90 -2.34 -16.44
N ILE A 6 -21.75 -3.36 -16.58
CA ILE A 6 -23.21 -3.20 -16.62
C ILE A 6 -23.69 -2.62 -15.28
N GLN A 7 -23.21 -3.15 -14.17
CA GLN A 7 -23.57 -2.68 -12.83
C GLN A 7 -23.15 -1.23 -12.58
N LEU A 8 -21.98 -0.82 -13.06
CA LEU A 8 -21.49 0.56 -12.92
C LEU A 8 -22.31 1.54 -13.79
N ALA A 9 -22.79 1.09 -14.95
CA ALA A 9 -23.54 1.92 -15.88
C ALA A 9 -25.06 2.03 -15.56
N GLU A 10 -25.67 0.96 -15.05
CA GLU A 10 -27.14 0.86 -14.94
C GLU A 10 -27.65 0.95 -13.50
N MET A 11 -26.79 0.78 -12.49
CA MET A 11 -27.22 0.79 -11.09
C MET A 11 -27.58 2.21 -10.63
N PRO A 12 -28.69 2.40 -9.86
CA PRO A 12 -29.02 3.68 -9.25
C PRO A 12 -27.84 4.22 -8.43
N ILE A 13 -27.51 5.50 -8.60
CA ILE A 13 -26.31 6.16 -8.00
C ILE A 13 -26.24 5.93 -6.49
N LYS A 14 -27.36 6.07 -5.77
CA LYS A 14 -27.40 5.85 -4.32
C LYS A 14 -26.98 4.43 -3.93
N LYS A 15 -27.45 3.40 -4.66
CA LYS A 15 -27.11 2.00 -4.40
C LYS A 15 -25.66 1.70 -4.76
N LEU A 16 -25.16 2.30 -5.84
CA LEU A 16 -23.77 2.19 -6.28
C LEU A 16 -22.82 2.81 -5.25
N LEU A 17 -23.13 4.02 -4.75
CA LEU A 17 -22.35 4.67 -3.69
C LEU A 17 -22.22 3.79 -2.44
N TRP A 18 -23.32 3.28 -1.91
CA TRP A 18 -23.27 2.39 -0.76
C TRP A 18 -22.45 1.14 -1.03
N ARG A 19 -22.62 0.54 -2.20
CA ARG A 19 -21.91 -0.69 -2.57
C ARG A 19 -20.38 -0.51 -2.68
N LEU A 20 -19.93 0.66 -3.13
CA LEU A 20 -18.50 0.97 -3.26
C LEU A 20 -17.91 1.56 -1.98
N SER A 21 -18.66 2.41 -1.27
CA SER A 21 -18.17 3.10 -0.07
C SER A 21 -18.12 2.20 1.17
N THR A 22 -19.13 1.33 1.38
CA THR A 22 -19.18 0.47 2.57
C THR A 22 -17.93 -0.43 2.71
N PRO A 23 -17.50 -1.16 1.66
CA PRO A 23 -16.27 -1.94 1.76
C PRO A 23 -15.02 -1.09 2.05
N ALA A 24 -14.95 0.11 1.45
CA ALA A 24 -13.83 1.02 1.69
C ALA A 24 -13.80 1.52 3.14
N MET A 25 -14.95 1.90 3.69
CA MET A 25 -15.08 2.33 5.09
C MET A 25 -14.70 1.22 6.06
N VAL A 26 -15.17 -0.01 5.83
CA VAL A 26 -14.80 -1.17 6.65
C VAL A 26 -13.29 -1.41 6.61
N GLY A 27 -12.67 -1.39 5.42
CA GLY A 27 -11.23 -1.55 5.28
C GLY A 27 -10.45 -0.47 6.03
N MET A 28 -10.83 0.80 5.89
CA MET A 28 -10.19 1.92 6.59
C MET A 28 -10.35 1.83 8.11
N PHE A 29 -11.56 1.48 8.58
CA PHE A 29 -11.81 1.31 10.02
C PHE A 29 -10.95 0.20 10.63
N VAL A 30 -10.87 -0.94 9.97
CA VAL A 30 -10.04 -2.07 10.44
C VAL A 30 -8.56 -1.69 10.41
N THR A 31 -8.10 -0.95 9.38
CA THR A 31 -6.74 -0.45 9.31
C THR A 31 -6.42 0.52 10.46
N ALA A 32 -7.32 1.46 10.76
CA ALA A 32 -7.13 2.38 11.89
C ALA A 32 -7.11 1.63 13.23
N PHE A 33 -7.98 0.64 13.38
CA PHE A 33 -8.06 -0.17 14.59
C PHE A 33 -6.76 -0.98 14.83
N TYR A 34 -6.25 -1.67 13.80
CA TYR A 34 -5.02 -2.44 13.98
C TYR A 34 -3.82 -1.55 14.31
N ASN A 35 -3.70 -0.34 13.75
CA ASN A 35 -2.62 0.59 14.10
C ASN A 35 -2.63 0.98 15.59
N ILE A 36 -3.82 1.13 16.16
CA ILE A 36 -3.96 1.39 17.62
C ILE A 36 -3.50 0.17 18.41
N VAL A 37 -3.93 -1.03 18.02
CA VAL A 37 -3.58 -2.27 18.72
C VAL A 37 -2.09 -2.57 18.63
N ASP A 38 -1.47 -2.39 17.45
CA ASP A 38 -0.02 -2.51 17.24
C ASP A 38 0.75 -1.58 18.18
N THR A 39 0.35 -0.31 18.26
CA THR A 39 0.96 0.65 19.19
C THR A 39 0.85 0.19 20.66
N ILE A 40 -0.29 -0.40 21.05
CA ILE A 40 -0.48 -0.95 22.40
C ILE A 40 0.46 -2.14 22.62
N PHE A 41 0.61 -3.04 21.67
CA PHE A 41 1.50 -4.19 21.79
C PHE A 41 2.97 -3.76 21.90
N ILE A 42 3.41 -2.81 21.09
CA ILE A 42 4.77 -2.23 21.17
C ILE A 42 4.97 -1.57 22.56
N GLY A 43 4.02 -0.75 23.01
CA GLY A 43 4.11 -0.06 24.29
C GLY A 43 4.21 -1.01 25.49
N ARG A 44 3.43 -2.11 25.48
CA ARG A 44 3.43 -3.12 26.55
C ARG A 44 4.60 -4.10 26.45
N GLY A 45 5.02 -4.45 25.24
CA GLY A 45 6.06 -5.45 25.03
C GLY A 45 7.48 -4.91 25.08
N VAL A 46 7.67 -3.63 24.69
CA VAL A 46 9.02 -3.04 24.58
C VAL A 46 9.17 -1.78 25.43
N GLY A 47 8.15 -0.94 25.46
CA GLY A 47 8.13 0.27 26.30
C GLY A 47 8.00 1.59 25.54
N VAL A 48 8.01 2.69 26.28
CA VAL A 48 7.71 4.04 25.76
C VAL A 48 8.76 4.52 24.74
N LEU A 49 10.03 4.20 24.94
CA LEU A 49 11.09 4.58 23.99
C LEU A 49 10.93 3.90 22.62
N ALA A 50 10.39 2.69 22.60
CA ALA A 50 10.07 2.01 21.34
C ALA A 50 8.93 2.71 20.60
N ILE A 51 7.87 3.15 21.29
CA ILE A 51 6.80 3.97 20.68
C ILE A 51 7.39 5.26 20.11
N ALA A 52 8.27 5.93 20.83
CA ALA A 52 8.96 7.12 20.34
C ALA A 52 9.80 6.80 19.08
N GLY A 53 10.49 5.65 19.05
CA GLY A 53 11.23 5.18 17.88
C GLY A 53 10.35 4.99 16.65
N VAL A 54 9.20 4.33 16.81
CA VAL A 54 8.19 4.17 15.74
C VAL A 54 7.66 5.52 15.25
N ALA A 55 7.38 6.45 16.20
CA ALA A 55 6.88 7.78 15.86
C ALA A 55 7.89 8.60 15.02
N ILE A 56 9.19 8.43 15.24
CA ILE A 56 10.25 9.07 14.43
C ILE A 56 10.35 8.46 13.03
N VAL A 57 10.03 7.18 12.86
CA VAL A 57 10.00 6.51 11.54
C VAL A 57 8.73 6.86 10.74
N PHE A 58 7.64 7.21 11.41
CA PHE A 58 6.33 7.47 10.80
C PHE A 58 6.36 8.51 9.66
N PRO A 59 7.09 9.65 9.73
CA PRO A 59 7.19 10.59 8.62
C PRO A 59 7.78 9.98 7.34
N ILE A 60 8.69 9.02 7.45
CA ILE A 60 9.23 8.29 6.28
C ILE A 60 8.09 7.54 5.59
N ASN A 61 7.28 6.80 6.36
CA ASN A 61 6.13 6.08 5.83
C ASN A 61 5.10 7.03 5.21
N MET A 62 4.87 8.21 5.81
CA MET A 62 3.97 9.23 5.24
C MET A 62 4.47 9.76 3.90
N LEU A 63 5.76 10.01 3.75
CA LEU A 63 6.34 10.47 2.48
C LEU A 63 6.19 9.39 1.38
N VAL A 64 6.51 8.13 1.70
CA VAL A 64 6.28 7.01 0.77
C VAL A 64 4.81 6.92 0.41
N MET A 65 3.91 6.96 1.40
CA MET A 65 2.47 6.89 1.18
C MET A 65 1.96 8.03 0.29
N ALA A 66 2.47 9.25 0.44
CA ALA A 66 2.08 10.39 -0.38
C ALA A 66 2.48 10.20 -1.85
N ILE A 67 3.69 9.69 -2.11
CA ILE A 67 4.17 9.37 -3.47
C ILE A 67 3.26 8.28 -4.10
N GLU A 68 3.05 7.19 -3.38
CA GLU A 68 2.27 6.06 -3.89
C GLU A 68 0.79 6.39 -4.05
N GLN A 69 0.24 7.24 -3.18
CA GLN A 69 -1.14 7.72 -3.32
C GLN A 69 -1.30 8.60 -4.56
N THR A 70 -0.33 9.45 -4.86
CA THR A 70 -0.31 10.25 -6.09
C THR A 70 -0.32 9.35 -7.33
N LEU A 71 0.53 8.31 -7.35
CA LEU A 71 0.57 7.33 -8.44
C LEU A 71 -0.74 6.51 -8.50
N GLY A 72 -1.23 6.07 -7.35
CA GLY A 72 -2.44 5.25 -7.25
C GLY A 72 -3.70 5.98 -7.69
N ILE A 73 -3.93 7.21 -7.21
CA ILE A 73 -5.10 8.02 -7.59
C ILE A 73 -4.98 8.45 -9.06
N GLY A 74 -3.83 8.96 -9.48
CA GLY A 74 -3.61 9.36 -10.86
C GLY A 74 -3.79 8.22 -11.85
N GLY A 75 -3.16 7.08 -11.56
CA GLY A 75 -3.25 5.88 -12.38
C GLY A 75 -4.67 5.31 -12.45
N SER A 76 -5.35 5.18 -11.30
CA SER A 76 -6.72 4.69 -11.23
C SER A 76 -7.71 5.61 -11.97
N SER A 77 -7.52 6.92 -11.90
CA SER A 77 -8.34 7.90 -12.61
C SER A 77 -8.18 7.78 -14.14
N VAL A 78 -6.94 7.70 -14.63
CA VAL A 78 -6.66 7.50 -16.07
C VAL A 78 -7.22 6.16 -16.54
N ILE A 79 -7.00 5.09 -15.80
CA ILE A 79 -7.50 3.74 -16.12
C ILE A 79 -9.03 3.73 -16.14
N SER A 80 -9.69 4.27 -15.11
CA SER A 80 -11.16 4.31 -15.03
C SER A 80 -11.79 5.01 -16.24
N ARG A 81 -11.22 6.16 -16.66
CA ARG A 81 -11.66 6.87 -17.85
C ARG A 81 -11.51 6.03 -19.12
N LEU A 82 -10.35 5.40 -19.31
CA LEU A 82 -10.08 4.55 -20.48
C LEU A 82 -10.96 3.31 -20.52
N LEU A 83 -11.30 2.72 -19.37
CA LEU A 83 -12.26 1.62 -19.28
C LEU A 83 -13.67 2.10 -19.67
N GLY A 84 -14.07 3.31 -19.20
CA GLY A 84 -15.34 3.92 -19.61
C GLY A 84 -15.43 4.22 -21.12
N GLU A 85 -14.33 4.63 -21.73
CA GLU A 85 -14.17 4.82 -23.18
C GLU A 85 -14.05 3.48 -23.97
N ARG A 86 -14.04 2.33 -23.28
CA ARG A 86 -13.79 0.99 -23.82
C ARG A 86 -12.43 0.83 -24.52
N ASN A 87 -11.47 1.68 -24.17
CA ASN A 87 -10.11 1.61 -24.70
C ASN A 87 -9.22 0.70 -23.84
N TYR A 88 -9.56 -0.59 -23.85
CA TYR A 88 -8.86 -1.61 -23.04
C TYR A 88 -7.36 -1.72 -23.36
N SER A 89 -6.98 -1.53 -24.63
CA SER A 89 -5.58 -1.61 -25.03
C SER A 89 -4.72 -0.53 -24.39
N ARG A 90 -5.22 0.72 -24.31
CA ARG A 90 -4.51 1.82 -23.65
C ARG A 90 -4.59 1.70 -22.13
N ALA A 91 -5.73 1.28 -21.57
CA ALA A 91 -5.86 1.01 -20.15
C ALA A 91 -4.85 -0.04 -19.67
N GLN A 92 -4.69 -1.14 -20.42
CA GLN A 92 -3.70 -2.18 -20.17
C GLN A 92 -2.26 -1.64 -20.26
N LEU A 93 -1.97 -0.75 -21.20
CA LEU A 93 -0.65 -0.14 -21.32
C LEU A 93 -0.34 0.78 -20.14
N VAL A 94 -1.31 1.60 -19.71
CA VAL A 94 -1.20 2.48 -18.54
C VAL A 94 -0.98 1.65 -17.28
N PHE A 95 -1.77 0.58 -17.07
CA PHE A 95 -1.62 -0.32 -15.93
C PHE A 95 -0.23 -0.96 -15.86
N ASN A 96 0.27 -1.53 -16.97
CA ASN A 96 1.61 -2.14 -16.97
C ASN A 96 2.73 -1.13 -16.70
N ASN A 97 2.62 0.11 -17.22
CA ASN A 97 3.56 1.19 -16.92
C ASN A 97 3.51 1.57 -15.45
N LEU A 98 2.31 1.77 -14.90
CA LEU A 98 2.09 2.10 -13.49
C LEU A 98 2.66 1.02 -12.57
N ALA A 99 2.30 -0.25 -12.79
CA ALA A 99 2.76 -1.38 -11.98
C ALA A 99 4.28 -1.54 -12.01
N SER A 100 4.89 -1.41 -13.21
CA SER A 100 6.35 -1.49 -13.35
C SER A 100 7.04 -0.33 -12.67
N PHE A 101 6.53 0.89 -12.84
CA PHE A 101 7.11 2.09 -12.24
C PHE A 101 7.01 2.03 -10.71
N THR A 102 5.84 1.68 -10.17
CA THR A 102 5.62 1.54 -8.72
C THR A 102 6.57 0.51 -8.10
N PHE A 103 6.75 -0.63 -8.75
CA PHE A 103 7.66 -1.66 -8.22
C PHE A 103 9.12 -1.18 -8.21
N LEU A 104 9.58 -0.55 -9.30
CA LEU A 104 10.95 -0.04 -9.39
C LEU A 104 11.18 1.19 -8.49
N SER A 105 10.21 2.09 -8.39
CA SER A 105 10.29 3.22 -7.47
C SER A 105 10.31 2.76 -6.01
N GLY A 106 9.54 1.72 -5.66
CA GLY A 106 9.58 1.12 -4.33
C GLY A 106 10.96 0.53 -3.99
N ILE A 107 11.59 -0.19 -4.92
CA ILE A 107 12.97 -0.69 -4.74
C ILE A 107 13.95 0.48 -4.60
N PHE A 108 13.84 1.48 -5.46
CA PHE A 108 14.72 2.66 -5.42
C PHE A 108 14.58 3.40 -4.09
N LEU A 109 13.35 3.65 -3.62
CA LEU A 109 13.09 4.28 -2.32
C LEU A 109 13.63 3.43 -1.16
N THR A 110 13.46 2.11 -1.22
CA THR A 110 14.03 1.20 -0.22
C THR A 110 15.54 1.39 -0.11
N ILE A 111 16.27 1.33 -1.23
CA ILE A 111 17.72 1.50 -1.24
C ILE A 111 18.13 2.89 -0.76
N LEU A 112 17.48 3.92 -1.28
CA LEU A 112 17.76 5.32 -0.92
C LEU A 112 17.57 5.56 0.59
N ILE A 113 16.44 5.12 1.12
CA ILE A 113 16.12 5.31 2.54
C ILE A 113 17.07 4.50 3.42
N LEU A 114 17.44 3.26 3.05
CA LEU A 114 18.41 2.45 3.82
C LEU A 114 19.78 3.13 3.90
N ILE A 115 20.25 3.72 2.81
CA ILE A 115 21.56 4.43 2.78
C ILE A 115 21.52 5.66 3.72
N PHE A 116 20.44 6.40 3.68
CA PHE A 116 20.30 7.67 4.42
C PHE A 116 19.45 7.55 5.70
N LEU A 117 19.14 6.33 6.16
CA LEU A 117 18.21 6.13 7.28
C LEU A 117 18.62 6.89 8.54
N LYS A 118 19.88 6.75 8.97
CA LYS A 118 20.36 7.43 10.18
C LYS A 118 20.26 8.95 10.09
N PRO A 119 20.80 9.64 9.07
CA PRO A 119 20.64 11.09 8.95
C PRO A 119 19.19 11.55 8.83
N ILE A 120 18.33 10.79 8.15
CA ILE A 120 16.89 11.11 8.06
C ILE A 120 16.22 11.04 9.43
N LEU A 121 16.49 9.99 10.24
CA LEU A 121 15.93 9.86 11.58
C LEU A 121 16.40 10.96 12.51
N VAL A 122 17.68 11.36 12.43
CA VAL A 122 18.21 12.50 13.21
C VAL A 122 17.54 13.82 12.78
N LEU A 123 17.34 14.03 11.48
CA LEU A 123 16.62 15.19 10.93
C LEU A 123 15.18 15.26 11.46
N PHE A 124 14.53 14.09 11.64
CA PHE A 124 13.17 14.01 12.21
C PHE A 124 13.13 14.06 13.73
N GLY A 125 14.27 14.32 14.38
CA GLY A 125 14.34 14.58 15.82
C GLY A 125 14.66 13.36 16.68
N ALA A 126 15.28 12.31 16.13
CA ALA A 126 15.75 11.19 16.92
C ALA A 126 16.87 11.64 17.88
N THR A 127 16.59 11.59 19.18
CA THR A 127 17.60 11.81 20.24
C THR A 127 18.48 10.57 20.38
N GLU A 128 19.63 10.70 21.10
CA GLU A 128 20.54 9.57 21.34
C GLU A 128 19.85 8.37 21.98
N ASN A 129 18.87 8.59 22.86
CA ASN A 129 18.12 7.52 23.52
C ASN A 129 17.06 6.84 22.62
N ILE A 130 16.51 7.56 21.64
CA ILE A 130 15.45 7.07 20.74
C ILE A 130 16.04 6.46 19.48
N LEU A 131 17.20 6.97 19.04
CA LEU A 131 17.83 6.57 17.77
C LEU A 131 18.06 5.06 17.62
N PRO A 132 18.49 4.29 18.64
CA PRO A 132 18.63 2.84 18.52
C PRO A 132 17.32 2.15 18.16
N TYR A 133 16.22 2.50 18.80
CA TYR A 133 14.88 1.97 18.53
C TYR A 133 14.38 2.36 17.14
N ALA A 134 14.57 3.62 16.76
CA ALA A 134 14.17 4.10 15.45
C ALA A 134 14.97 3.43 14.31
N LEU A 135 16.26 3.15 14.50
CA LEU A 135 17.09 2.43 13.56
C LEU A 135 16.70 0.95 13.47
N GLU A 136 16.43 0.29 14.60
CA GLU A 136 16.01 -1.11 14.65
C GLU A 136 14.71 -1.30 13.87
N TYR A 137 13.68 -0.53 14.20
CA TYR A 137 12.38 -0.58 13.54
C TYR A 137 12.46 -0.14 12.08
N GLY A 138 13.09 1.01 11.83
CA GLY A 138 13.15 1.62 10.50
C GLY A 138 13.87 0.76 9.47
N ARG A 139 14.98 0.12 9.83
CA ARG A 139 15.71 -0.79 8.91
C ARG A 139 14.82 -1.93 8.40
N ILE A 140 14.00 -2.50 9.28
CA ILE A 140 13.13 -3.62 8.93
C ILE A 140 11.96 -3.13 8.09
N ILE A 141 11.26 -2.07 8.53
CA ILE A 141 10.09 -1.51 7.82
C ILE A 141 10.41 -1.10 6.39
N VAL A 142 11.60 -0.55 6.15
CA VAL A 142 12.01 -0.11 4.83
C VAL A 142 12.05 -1.25 3.81
N TYR A 143 12.33 -2.50 4.21
CA TYR A 143 12.22 -3.67 3.32
C TYR A 143 10.78 -3.91 2.83
N GLY A 144 9.79 -3.49 3.58
CA GLY A 144 8.37 -3.60 3.20
C GLY A 144 7.90 -2.57 2.18
N ILE A 145 8.65 -1.49 1.92
CA ILE A 145 8.21 -0.38 1.07
C ILE A 145 7.76 -0.85 -0.32
N SER A 146 8.53 -1.67 -1.00
CA SER A 146 8.18 -2.14 -2.36
C SER A 146 6.88 -2.95 -2.38
N PHE A 147 6.64 -3.77 -1.36
CA PHE A 147 5.40 -4.56 -1.23
C PHE A 147 4.21 -3.66 -0.90
N PHE A 148 4.41 -2.72 0.02
CA PHE A 148 3.41 -1.72 0.40
C PHE A 148 3.01 -0.85 -0.78
N SER A 149 3.99 -0.30 -1.52
CA SER A 149 3.81 0.54 -2.70
C SER A 149 2.93 -0.15 -3.74
N PHE A 150 3.31 -1.36 -4.14
CA PHE A 150 2.54 -2.11 -5.12
C PHE A 150 1.12 -2.44 -4.64
N SER A 151 0.98 -2.82 -3.36
CA SER A 151 -0.32 -3.14 -2.77
C SER A 151 -1.23 -1.93 -2.74
N MET A 152 -0.71 -0.76 -2.39
CA MET A 152 -1.46 0.49 -2.29
C MET A 152 -1.93 0.98 -3.67
N VAL A 153 -1.04 1.03 -4.64
CA VAL A 153 -1.35 1.42 -6.02
C VAL A 153 -2.30 0.40 -6.66
N GLY A 154 -2.02 -0.90 -6.50
CA GLY A 154 -2.89 -1.97 -6.97
C GLY A 154 -4.29 -1.93 -6.37
N ASN A 155 -4.43 -1.60 -5.09
CA ASN A 155 -5.73 -1.42 -4.43
C ASN A 155 -6.56 -0.29 -5.07
N ASN A 156 -5.92 0.84 -5.43
CA ASN A 156 -6.58 1.92 -6.16
C ASN A 156 -7.03 1.48 -7.57
N VAL A 157 -6.19 0.71 -8.29
CA VAL A 157 -6.55 0.15 -9.61
C VAL A 157 -7.72 -0.84 -9.50
N VAL A 158 -7.72 -1.73 -8.51
CA VAL A 158 -8.84 -2.67 -8.27
C VAL A 158 -10.15 -1.93 -8.05
N ARG A 159 -10.11 -0.81 -7.33
CA ARG A 159 -11.29 0.06 -7.16
C ARG A 159 -11.75 0.67 -8.46
N SER A 160 -10.83 1.08 -9.34
CA SER A 160 -11.16 1.65 -10.65
C SER A 160 -11.82 0.62 -11.60
N GLU A 161 -11.58 -0.68 -11.38
CA GLU A 161 -12.31 -1.77 -12.05
C GLU A 161 -13.70 -2.06 -11.43
N GLY A 162 -14.11 -1.29 -10.40
CA GLY A 162 -15.37 -1.50 -9.69
C GLY A 162 -15.34 -2.65 -8.68
N ASN A 163 -14.18 -3.25 -8.38
CA ASN A 163 -14.07 -4.38 -7.46
C ASN A 163 -13.73 -3.96 -6.02
N ALA A 164 -14.64 -3.18 -5.40
CA ALA A 164 -14.44 -2.70 -4.03
C ALA A 164 -14.30 -3.84 -2.99
N ARG A 165 -14.81 -5.05 -3.27
CA ARG A 165 -14.67 -6.20 -2.37
C ARG A 165 -13.22 -6.70 -2.29
N VAL A 166 -12.55 -6.87 -3.44
CA VAL A 166 -11.14 -7.27 -3.46
C VAL A 166 -10.29 -6.20 -2.80
N ALA A 167 -10.56 -4.91 -3.05
CA ALA A 167 -9.86 -3.82 -2.39
C ALA A 167 -10.02 -3.85 -0.86
N MET A 168 -11.22 -4.11 -0.35
CA MET A 168 -11.46 -4.30 1.09
C MET A 168 -10.71 -5.52 1.63
N LEU A 169 -10.81 -6.68 0.95
CA LEU A 169 -10.14 -7.91 1.39
C LEU A 169 -8.62 -7.72 1.48
N THR A 170 -8.02 -6.96 0.56
CA THR A 170 -6.60 -6.60 0.62
C THR A 170 -6.25 -5.93 1.95
N MET A 171 -7.05 -4.96 2.39
CA MET A 171 -6.84 -4.24 3.65
C MET A 171 -7.09 -5.15 4.87
N LEU A 172 -8.15 -5.96 4.83
CA LEU A 172 -8.49 -6.90 5.90
C LEU A 172 -7.40 -7.96 6.10
N ILE A 173 -6.90 -8.57 5.02
CA ILE A 173 -5.85 -9.58 5.08
C ILE A 173 -4.61 -9.00 5.75
N GLY A 174 -4.15 -7.82 5.34
CA GLY A 174 -3.00 -7.16 5.95
C GLY A 174 -3.19 -6.89 7.44
N ALA A 175 -4.34 -6.31 7.82
CA ALA A 175 -4.64 -5.99 9.21
C ALA A 175 -4.78 -7.23 10.10
N VAL A 176 -5.48 -8.26 9.65
CA VAL A 176 -5.68 -9.50 10.42
C VAL A 176 -4.37 -10.25 10.63
N ILE A 177 -3.55 -10.37 9.57
CA ILE A 177 -2.26 -11.05 9.68
C ILE A 177 -1.33 -10.29 10.62
N ASN A 178 -1.26 -8.96 10.51
CA ASN A 178 -0.45 -8.15 11.41
C ASN A 178 -0.91 -8.31 12.86
N LEU A 179 -2.22 -8.20 13.13
CA LEU A 179 -2.80 -8.36 14.46
C LEU A 179 -2.50 -9.73 15.11
N ILE A 180 -2.36 -10.78 14.29
CA ILE A 180 -2.00 -12.13 14.76
C ILE A 180 -0.50 -12.25 14.99
N LEU A 181 0.33 -11.71 14.06
CA LEU A 181 1.78 -11.87 14.11
C LEU A 181 2.44 -10.99 15.18
N ASP A 182 1.91 -9.78 15.43
CA ASP A 182 2.46 -8.86 16.43
C ASP A 182 2.63 -9.51 17.81
N PRO A 183 1.57 -10.06 18.45
CA PRO A 183 1.75 -10.68 19.77
C PRO A 183 2.65 -11.90 19.74
N ILE A 184 2.67 -12.66 18.66
CA ILE A 184 3.53 -13.83 18.51
C ILE A 184 5.00 -13.40 18.46
N PHE A 185 5.34 -12.41 17.64
CA PHE A 185 6.73 -11.99 17.48
C PHE A 185 7.23 -11.15 18.65
N ILE A 186 6.36 -10.29 19.21
CA ILE A 186 6.74 -9.43 20.33
C ILE A 186 6.87 -10.24 21.63
N PHE A 187 5.87 -11.06 21.98
CA PHE A 187 5.77 -11.68 23.30
C PHE A 187 6.22 -13.15 23.31
N VAL A 188 5.81 -13.96 22.31
CA VAL A 188 6.12 -15.39 22.31
C VAL A 188 7.56 -15.64 21.87
N PHE A 189 8.00 -14.98 20.78
CA PHE A 189 9.38 -15.10 20.30
C PHE A 189 10.34 -14.11 21.01
N GLY A 190 9.82 -13.10 21.71
CA GLY A 190 10.62 -12.14 22.44
C GLY A 190 11.44 -11.22 21.55
N TRP A 191 11.04 -11.04 20.27
CA TRP A 191 11.78 -10.17 19.32
C TRP A 191 11.52 -8.69 19.55
N GLY A 192 10.63 -8.32 20.48
CA GLY A 192 10.38 -6.93 20.84
C GLY A 192 9.99 -6.06 19.64
N LEU A 193 10.65 -4.93 19.48
CA LEU A 193 10.36 -3.95 18.42
C LEU A 193 10.67 -4.49 17.03
N ALA A 194 11.73 -5.27 16.86
CA ALA A 194 12.02 -5.96 15.61
C ALA A 194 10.89 -6.92 15.23
N GLY A 195 10.25 -7.55 16.22
CA GLY A 195 9.10 -8.43 16.01
C GLY A 195 7.91 -7.71 15.37
N ALA A 196 7.53 -6.55 15.90
CA ALA A 196 6.48 -5.69 15.34
C ALA A 196 6.81 -5.27 13.89
N ALA A 197 8.05 -4.86 13.64
CA ALA A 197 8.50 -4.48 12.31
C ALA A 197 8.39 -5.65 11.31
N TRP A 198 8.85 -6.85 11.68
CA TRP A 198 8.73 -8.04 10.82
C TRP A 198 7.28 -8.48 10.61
N ALA A 199 6.43 -8.41 11.63
CA ALA A 199 5.00 -8.70 11.48
C ALA A 199 4.36 -7.78 10.42
N THR A 200 4.71 -6.50 10.43
CA THR A 200 4.26 -5.52 9.44
C THR A 200 4.77 -5.85 8.04
N VAL A 201 6.07 -6.13 7.86
CA VAL A 201 6.65 -6.47 6.56
C VAL A 201 6.06 -7.76 5.97
N ILE A 202 5.87 -8.78 6.80
CA ILE A 202 5.24 -10.04 6.38
C ILE A 202 3.79 -9.79 5.95
N SER A 203 3.02 -9.02 6.73
CA SER A 203 1.64 -8.67 6.40
C SER A 203 1.55 -7.91 5.08
N GLN A 204 2.45 -6.95 4.83
CA GLN A 204 2.56 -6.23 3.58
C GLN A 204 2.93 -7.16 2.41
N SER A 205 3.83 -8.12 2.63
CA SER A 205 4.24 -9.10 1.62
C SER A 205 3.08 -10.02 1.23
N ILE A 206 2.28 -10.48 2.20
CA ILE A 206 1.10 -11.32 1.93
C ILE A 206 0.03 -10.50 1.21
N THR A 207 -0.17 -9.25 1.60
CA THR A 207 -1.09 -8.32 0.92
C THR A 207 -0.66 -8.08 -0.53
N PHE A 208 0.64 -7.90 -0.76
CA PHE A 208 1.22 -7.81 -2.10
C PHE A 208 0.94 -9.07 -2.92
N LEU A 209 1.20 -10.25 -2.37
CA LEU A 209 0.96 -11.52 -3.06
C LEU A 209 -0.53 -11.70 -3.41
N TYR A 210 -1.44 -11.29 -2.53
CA TYR A 210 -2.88 -11.35 -2.78
C TYR A 210 -3.27 -10.44 -3.97
N ILE A 211 -2.83 -9.18 -3.98
CA ILE A 211 -3.17 -8.24 -5.04
C ILE A 211 -2.47 -8.59 -6.36
N PHE A 212 -1.23 -9.08 -6.27
CA PHE A 212 -0.48 -9.57 -7.43
C PHE A 212 -1.19 -10.78 -8.06
N SER A 213 -1.65 -11.75 -7.24
CA SER A 213 -2.40 -12.91 -7.72
C SER A 213 -3.71 -12.51 -8.40
N TYR A 214 -4.39 -11.47 -7.92
CA TYR A 214 -5.60 -10.94 -8.54
C TYR A 214 -5.34 -10.42 -9.96
N PHE A 215 -4.25 -9.70 -10.18
CA PHE A 215 -3.89 -9.19 -11.51
C PHE A 215 -3.28 -10.27 -12.42
N PHE A 216 -2.70 -11.32 -11.87
CA PHE A 216 -2.05 -12.37 -12.65
C PHE A 216 -2.99 -13.52 -12.99
N PHE A 217 -3.72 -14.04 -12.01
CA PHE A 217 -4.57 -15.22 -12.15
C PHE A 217 -6.07 -14.93 -11.98
N GLY A 218 -6.44 -13.81 -11.31
CA GLY A 218 -7.82 -13.51 -10.94
C GLY A 218 -8.65 -12.93 -12.08
N ASP A 219 -9.86 -12.43 -11.75
CA ASP A 219 -10.86 -11.88 -12.70
C ASP A 219 -10.66 -10.38 -12.97
N SER A 220 -9.42 -9.88 -12.91
CA SER A 220 -9.11 -8.52 -13.30
C SER A 220 -9.31 -8.30 -14.80
N ILE A 221 -9.87 -7.12 -15.15
CA ILE A 221 -9.96 -6.67 -16.55
C ILE A 221 -8.55 -6.40 -17.10
N LEU A 222 -7.67 -5.92 -16.23
CA LEU A 222 -6.28 -5.58 -16.55
C LEU A 222 -5.37 -6.72 -16.08
N LYS A 223 -4.60 -7.29 -17.02
CA LYS A 223 -3.69 -8.39 -16.71
C LYS A 223 -2.25 -7.91 -16.66
N PHE A 224 -1.53 -8.36 -15.65
CA PHE A 224 -0.11 -8.13 -15.57
C PHE A 224 0.62 -8.90 -16.69
N SER A 225 1.45 -8.21 -17.48
CA SER A 225 2.19 -8.83 -18.58
C SER A 225 3.66 -8.42 -18.55
N TRP A 226 4.52 -9.37 -18.24
CA TRP A 226 5.98 -9.18 -18.24
C TRP A 226 6.53 -8.66 -19.57
N GLN A 227 5.96 -9.12 -20.70
CA GLN A 227 6.40 -8.74 -22.05
C GLN A 227 6.11 -7.27 -22.38
N LYS A 228 5.17 -6.63 -21.65
CA LYS A 228 4.75 -5.25 -21.86
C LYS A 228 5.30 -4.29 -20.77
N MET A 229 6.24 -4.74 -19.96
CA MET A 229 6.94 -3.92 -18.96
C MET A 229 7.91 -2.95 -19.63
N LYS A 230 7.37 -1.93 -20.31
CA LYS A 230 8.14 -0.81 -20.83
C LYS A 230 7.68 0.46 -20.15
N ILE A 231 8.57 1.08 -19.38
CA ILE A 231 8.27 2.38 -18.77
C ILE A 231 8.31 3.44 -19.87
N LYS A 232 7.16 4.07 -20.09
CA LYS A 232 7.02 5.23 -20.97
C LYS A 232 6.85 6.47 -20.11
N LEU A 233 7.84 7.34 -20.12
CA LEU A 233 7.86 8.53 -19.28
C LEU A 233 6.61 9.41 -19.49
N ASN A 234 6.13 9.53 -20.73
CA ASN A 234 4.93 10.31 -21.06
C ASN A 234 3.68 9.78 -20.32
N ILE A 235 3.56 8.45 -20.13
CA ILE A 235 2.44 7.86 -19.40
C ILE A 235 2.57 8.14 -17.92
N ILE A 236 3.78 8.02 -17.37
CA ILE A 236 4.03 8.31 -15.96
C ILE A 236 3.77 9.80 -15.66
N LEU A 237 4.20 10.69 -16.53
CA LEU A 237 3.91 12.13 -16.40
C LEU A 237 2.40 12.43 -16.46
N GLU A 238 1.65 11.75 -17.35
CA GLU A 238 0.18 11.86 -17.40
C GLU A 238 -0.43 11.42 -16.05
N ILE A 239 -0.01 10.28 -15.50
CA ILE A 239 -0.47 9.76 -14.23
C ILE A 239 -0.16 10.73 -13.08
N VAL A 240 1.09 11.18 -12.97
CA VAL A 240 1.54 12.10 -11.92
C VAL A 240 0.80 13.43 -11.99
N LYS A 241 0.61 13.99 -13.18
CA LYS A 241 -0.14 15.23 -13.37
C LYS A 241 -1.57 15.14 -12.87
N VAL A 242 -2.25 14.01 -13.16
CA VAL A 242 -3.62 13.76 -12.66
C VAL A 242 -3.62 13.54 -11.15
N GLY A 243 -2.64 12.79 -10.63
CA GLY A 243 -2.57 12.48 -9.20
C GLY A 243 -2.23 13.68 -8.30
N ILE A 244 -1.41 14.64 -8.77
CA ILE A 244 -1.13 15.89 -8.03
C ILE A 244 -2.35 16.83 -8.01
N SER A 245 -3.20 16.74 -9.04
CA SER A 245 -4.39 17.60 -9.16
C SER A 245 -5.60 17.08 -8.37
N SER A 246 -5.49 15.90 -7.75
CA SER A 246 -6.58 15.23 -7.02
C SER A 246 -6.40 15.35 -5.52
#